data_db300c5f6f1c10a3b16be4c196d96f14
#
_entry.id   db300c5f6f1c10a3b16be4c196d96f14
#
_cell.length_a   1.000
_cell.length_b   1.000
_cell.length_c   1.000
_cell.angle_alpha   90.00
_cell.angle_beta   90.00
_cell.angle_gamma   90.00
#
_symmetry.space_group_name_H-M   'P 1'
#
loop_
_entity.id
_entity.type
_entity.pdbx_description
1 polymer ?
#
loop_
_entity_poly.entity_id
_entity_poly.type
_entity_poly.pdbx_seq_one_letter_code
_entity_poly.pdbx_strand_id
1 'polypeptide(L)'
;MKYNKKRISIFILLIMLTITVISIKNISYSVAAEIDNDNIKYSISNGKVLITGYSGHDEVLYLPNKIEGYSVTSIASYAFKECHSLKKIVIPNSVTDIGIYAFSNCSSLENIEIPNSVTYIGGAAFSNCTRLKSIEIPNSVTSIENYTFEKCISLESIKIPNSVTSIKLRAFKGCNRLKSIEIPNSVTSIGNAAFSNCTRLKSIEIPNSVISIGDYTFEKCTSLESIKIPNSVTSIREALFNRCTSLESIEIPDSVISIGRYAFSNCTRLKSIKIPNTVKEIGSDAFYSCNNLESIEIPNGVKSISDYTFYYCNNLRSVKLPNGLISIGKNAFIFCTSLDSIKIPNSVASIGNYAFSENTILNVEWDSYARQYAQENNFKFSAIDGIDISILSLNKIPNQTYTGKTIKPKLTIKDGIKVLDEDIDYILSYSNNKEVGTATITIKGIGRYCGTKNVTFKIVPNDINLHWAENTIIDFIDKGYINGYSDGTFRPNNSITRAEFVKIVNNMFGYTSVGSVPFNDVISGAWYYNDVAIAVKAGYINGKNATTFAPNDPITRQEVAKILTTIMNNSDTNHDKLNTFKDGNNTADWAKSYVEGAIEAGYLNGDTEGNLNPTSNITRAEAVTMLSRVK
;
A
#
# COMPACT_ATOMS: atom_id res chain seq x y z
N MET A 1 68.57 -14.07 -23.64
CA MET A 1 68.88 -14.72 -22.36
C MET A 1 68.93 -13.71 -21.18
N LYS A 2 68.09 -12.71 -21.12
CA LYS A 2 68.10 -11.69 -20.02
C LYS A 2 66.72 -11.51 -19.32
N TYR A 3 65.72 -12.37 -19.60
CA TYR A 3 64.39 -12.25 -19.06
C TYR A 3 64.05 -13.25 -17.94
N ASN A 4 64.89 -14.26 -17.66
CA ASN A 4 64.56 -15.29 -16.66
C ASN A 4 65.11 -15.04 -15.24
N LYS A 5 65.99 -14.06 -15.02
CA LYS A 5 66.57 -13.81 -13.69
C LYS A 5 65.63 -12.96 -12.79
N LYS A 6 64.77 -12.07 -13.36
CA LYS A 6 63.84 -11.26 -12.57
C LYS A 6 62.61 -12.05 -12.06
N ARG A 7 62.16 -13.07 -12.80
CA ARG A 7 61.00 -13.89 -12.35
C ARG A 7 61.39 -14.88 -11.25
N ILE A 8 62.62 -15.39 -11.26
CA ILE A 8 63.12 -16.30 -10.21
C ILE A 8 63.37 -15.56 -8.91
N SER A 9 63.87 -14.31 -8.93
CA SER A 9 64.02 -13.48 -7.72
C SER A 9 62.68 -13.07 -7.07
N ILE A 10 61.63 -12.81 -7.87
CA ILE A 10 60.31 -12.48 -7.36
C ILE A 10 59.62 -13.72 -6.76
N PHE A 11 59.80 -14.90 -7.35
CA PHE A 11 59.26 -16.16 -6.83
C PHE A 11 59.93 -16.59 -5.53
N ILE A 12 61.27 -16.41 -5.39
CA ILE A 12 61.99 -16.67 -4.16
C ILE A 12 61.64 -15.64 -3.07
N LEU A 13 61.39 -14.37 -3.43
CA LEU A 13 60.95 -13.34 -2.49
C LEU A 13 59.51 -13.60 -2.01
N LEU A 14 58.61 -14.10 -2.88
CA LEU A 14 57.24 -14.51 -2.50
C LEU A 14 57.27 -15.78 -1.60
N ILE A 15 58.13 -16.73 -1.87
CA ILE A 15 58.29 -17.93 -1.01
C ILE A 15 58.91 -17.58 0.33
N MET A 16 59.85 -16.65 0.40
CA MET A 16 60.41 -16.18 1.66
C MET A 16 59.38 -15.33 2.43
N LEU A 17 58.49 -14.55 1.78
CA LEU A 17 57.41 -13.82 2.43
C LEU A 17 56.30 -14.76 2.94
N THR A 18 56.00 -15.85 2.21
CA THR A 18 55.03 -16.84 2.67
C THR A 18 55.58 -17.71 3.80
N ILE A 19 56.87 -18.02 3.82
CA ILE A 19 57.52 -18.74 4.92
C ILE A 19 57.62 -17.85 6.16
N THR A 20 57.88 -16.54 6.03
CA THR A 20 57.85 -15.61 7.18
C THR A 20 56.45 -15.38 7.70
N VAL A 21 55.41 -15.35 6.82
CA VAL A 21 54.00 -15.23 7.27
C VAL A 21 53.49 -16.53 7.91
N ILE A 22 53.94 -17.71 7.44
CA ILE A 22 53.64 -19.01 8.06
C ILE A 22 54.39 -19.18 9.39
N SER A 23 55.64 -18.69 9.49
CA SER A 23 56.40 -18.70 10.75
C SER A 23 55.87 -17.73 11.79
N ILE A 24 55.23 -16.61 11.37
CA ILE A 24 54.58 -15.66 12.30
C ILE A 24 53.23 -16.21 12.83
N LYS A 25 52.58 -17.12 12.11
CA LYS A 25 51.37 -17.80 12.62
C LYS A 25 51.64 -18.89 13.65
N ASN A 26 52.88 -19.36 13.80
CA ASN A 26 53.30 -20.39 14.76
C ASN A 26 54.23 -19.86 15.86
N ILE A 27 54.35 -18.55 16.00
CA ILE A 27 54.95 -18.01 17.23
C ILE A 27 53.81 -18.07 18.27
N SER A 28 53.77 -19.19 18.98
CA SER A 28 53.19 -19.27 20.31
C SER A 28 53.89 -18.19 21.13
N TYR A 29 53.26 -17.06 21.32
CA TYR A 29 53.67 -16.14 22.36
C TYR A 29 53.41 -16.85 23.70
N SER A 30 54.36 -17.62 24.18
CA SER A 30 54.50 -17.87 25.59
C SER A 30 55.07 -16.58 26.22
N VAL A 31 54.26 -15.52 26.23
CA VAL A 31 54.42 -14.50 27.24
C VAL A 31 53.88 -15.18 28.48
N ALA A 32 54.75 -15.77 29.26
CA ALA A 32 54.52 -15.96 30.69
C ALA A 32 54.46 -14.53 31.26
N ALA A 33 53.31 -13.85 31.11
CA ALA A 33 52.94 -12.82 32.04
C ALA A 33 52.84 -13.58 33.39
N GLU A 34 53.64 -13.19 34.39
CA GLU A 34 53.35 -13.54 35.76
C GLU A 34 51.89 -13.12 36.02
N ILE A 35 50.99 -14.10 35.92
CA ILE A 35 49.59 -13.87 36.18
C ILE A 35 49.49 -13.79 37.70
N ASP A 36 49.19 -12.62 38.22
CA ASP A 36 48.81 -12.43 39.57
C ASP A 36 47.53 -13.26 39.83
N ASN A 37 47.73 -14.47 40.35
CA ASN A 37 46.63 -15.41 40.63
C ASN A 37 45.78 -14.95 41.85
N ASP A 38 46.16 -13.88 42.55
CA ASP A 38 45.48 -13.44 43.78
C ASP A 38 44.03 -13.02 43.55
N ASN A 39 43.69 -12.63 42.31
CA ASN A 39 42.33 -12.23 41.95
C ASN A 39 41.47 -13.37 41.35
N ILE A 40 42.08 -14.53 41.02
CA ILE A 40 41.35 -15.68 40.44
C ILE A 40 41.04 -16.67 41.56
N LYS A 41 39.75 -16.89 41.80
CA LYS A 41 39.25 -17.93 42.72
C LYS A 41 39.09 -19.24 41.97
N TYR A 42 39.54 -20.34 42.56
CA TYR A 42 39.47 -21.66 41.92
C TYR A 42 39.29 -22.78 42.95
N SER A 43 38.93 -23.94 42.46
CA SER A 43 38.95 -25.19 43.21
C SER A 43 39.63 -26.29 42.39
N ILE A 44 40.31 -27.20 43.08
CA ILE A 44 40.96 -28.36 42.47
C ILE A 44 40.22 -29.62 42.88
N SER A 45 39.82 -30.41 41.89
CA SER A 45 39.18 -31.70 42.13
C SER A 45 39.61 -32.69 41.02
N ASN A 46 39.99 -33.88 41.40
CA ASN A 46 40.42 -34.95 40.49
C ASN A 46 41.52 -34.51 39.48
N GLY A 47 42.47 -33.67 39.94
CA GLY A 47 43.58 -33.17 39.11
C GLY A 47 43.16 -32.15 38.05
N LYS A 48 41.98 -31.51 38.21
CA LYS A 48 41.44 -30.49 37.32
C LYS A 48 41.11 -29.23 38.10
N VAL A 49 41.36 -28.08 37.49
CA VAL A 49 41.00 -26.77 38.04
C VAL A 49 39.69 -26.27 37.47
N LEU A 50 38.80 -25.87 38.37
CA LEU A 50 37.59 -25.12 38.09
C LEU A 50 37.80 -23.68 38.56
N ILE A 51 37.71 -22.70 37.64
CA ILE A 51 37.70 -21.27 37.99
C ILE A 51 36.34 -20.95 38.61
N THR A 52 36.31 -20.55 39.88
CA THR A 52 35.07 -20.32 40.65
C THR A 52 34.71 -18.86 40.81
N GLY A 53 35.66 -17.93 40.56
CA GLY A 53 35.39 -16.50 40.62
C GLY A 53 36.57 -15.64 40.21
N TYR A 54 36.29 -14.35 40.11
CA TYR A 54 37.29 -13.31 39.80
C TYR A 54 36.94 -12.04 40.59
N SER A 55 37.91 -11.48 41.28
CA SER A 55 37.74 -10.26 42.09
C SER A 55 38.56 -9.06 41.61
N GLY A 56 39.31 -9.23 40.49
CA GLY A 56 40.12 -8.16 39.89
C GLY A 56 39.31 -7.19 39.03
N HIS A 57 39.99 -6.14 38.58
CA HIS A 57 39.43 -5.07 37.75
C HIS A 57 40.16 -4.91 36.44
N ASP A 58 40.86 -5.96 35.95
CA ASP A 58 41.63 -5.92 34.72
C ASP A 58 40.72 -5.67 33.50
N GLU A 59 41.22 -4.85 32.59
CA GLU A 59 40.55 -4.65 31.29
C GLU A 59 40.78 -5.85 30.35
N VAL A 60 41.93 -6.50 30.46
CA VAL A 60 42.33 -7.67 29.68
C VAL A 60 42.83 -8.75 30.60
N LEU A 61 42.19 -9.90 30.59
CA LEU A 61 42.54 -11.02 31.46
C LEU A 61 42.98 -12.22 30.59
N TYR A 62 44.12 -12.79 30.92
CA TYR A 62 44.61 -14.06 30.35
C TYR A 62 44.44 -15.14 31.45
N LEU A 63 43.54 -16.10 31.22
CA LEU A 63 43.42 -17.22 32.12
C LEU A 63 44.62 -18.17 31.99
N PRO A 64 45.23 -18.62 33.08
CA PRO A 64 46.36 -19.54 33.00
C PRO A 64 45.93 -20.92 32.52
N ASN A 65 46.82 -21.62 31.78
CA ASN A 65 46.58 -22.99 31.36
C ASN A 65 46.57 -23.98 32.55
N LYS A 66 47.33 -23.64 33.59
CA LYS A 66 47.48 -24.45 34.81
C LYS A 66 47.53 -23.56 36.04
N ILE A 67 47.03 -24.08 37.12
CA ILE A 67 47.14 -23.51 38.48
C ILE A 67 47.60 -24.64 39.39
N GLU A 68 48.65 -24.39 40.18
CA GLU A 68 49.30 -25.42 41.06
C GLU A 68 49.65 -26.72 40.30
N GLY A 69 50.06 -26.61 39.04
CA GLY A 69 50.42 -27.74 38.20
C GLY A 69 49.24 -28.48 37.53
N TYR A 70 48.00 -28.21 37.93
CA TYR A 70 46.80 -28.85 37.38
C TYR A 70 46.17 -28.01 36.28
N SER A 71 45.63 -28.67 35.25
CA SER A 71 45.05 -27.99 34.07
C SER A 71 43.72 -27.30 34.43
N VAL A 72 43.56 -26.06 33.98
CA VAL A 72 42.27 -25.31 34.06
C VAL A 72 41.34 -25.89 33.02
N THR A 73 40.27 -26.58 33.45
CA THR A 73 39.36 -27.31 32.54
C THR A 73 37.98 -26.73 32.45
N SER A 74 37.58 -25.90 33.38
CA SER A 74 36.21 -25.40 33.44
C SER A 74 36.12 -24.03 34.10
N ILE A 75 35.12 -23.24 33.69
CA ILE A 75 34.71 -21.97 34.29
C ILE A 75 33.37 -22.21 34.97
N ALA A 76 33.29 -21.99 36.27
CA ALA A 76 32.09 -22.21 37.07
C ALA A 76 30.94 -21.25 36.69
N SER A 77 29.76 -21.60 37.10
CA SER A 77 28.62 -20.67 37.06
C SER A 77 28.94 -19.40 37.87
N TYR A 78 28.61 -18.23 37.29
CA TYR A 78 28.83 -16.90 37.87
C TYR A 78 30.30 -16.47 38.04
N ALA A 79 31.29 -17.21 37.60
CA ALA A 79 32.71 -16.97 37.89
C ALA A 79 33.19 -15.55 37.55
N PHE A 80 32.74 -14.97 36.45
CA PHE A 80 33.07 -13.61 36.00
C PHE A 80 31.81 -12.72 35.92
N LYS A 81 30.73 -13.08 36.63
CA LYS A 81 29.51 -12.28 36.62
C LYS A 81 29.79 -10.85 37.13
N GLU A 82 29.28 -9.85 36.40
CA GLU A 82 29.39 -8.41 36.74
C GLU A 82 30.83 -7.87 36.73
N CYS A 83 31.75 -8.52 36.02
CA CYS A 83 33.09 -7.99 35.77
C CYS A 83 33.01 -6.81 34.78
N HIS A 84 32.56 -5.64 35.24
CA HIS A 84 32.28 -4.47 34.42
C HIS A 84 33.52 -3.83 33.79
N SER A 85 34.73 -4.07 34.33
CA SER A 85 35.99 -3.56 33.77
C SER A 85 36.50 -4.40 32.59
N LEU A 86 36.12 -5.68 32.54
CA LEU A 86 36.68 -6.66 31.62
C LEU A 86 36.25 -6.37 30.17
N LYS A 87 37.23 -6.00 29.33
CA LYS A 87 37.03 -5.74 27.90
C LYS A 87 37.38 -6.96 27.03
N LYS A 88 38.40 -7.73 27.43
CA LYS A 88 38.84 -8.94 26.75
C LYS A 88 39.23 -10.02 27.75
N ILE A 89 38.87 -11.26 27.47
CA ILE A 89 39.38 -12.44 28.18
C ILE A 89 39.88 -13.47 27.18
N VAL A 90 41.02 -14.10 27.49
CA VAL A 90 41.58 -15.21 26.72
C VAL A 90 41.44 -16.47 27.55
N ILE A 91 40.71 -17.43 27.03
CA ILE A 91 40.41 -18.71 27.67
C ILE A 91 41.39 -19.76 27.13
N PRO A 92 42.06 -20.54 28.00
CA PRO A 92 43.04 -21.55 27.53
C PRO A 92 42.37 -22.74 26.82
N ASN A 93 43.10 -23.38 25.92
CA ASN A 93 42.64 -24.53 25.14
C ASN A 93 42.35 -25.80 25.95
N SER A 94 42.60 -25.79 27.27
CA SER A 94 42.25 -26.88 28.20
C SER A 94 40.80 -26.78 28.73
N VAL A 95 40.14 -25.63 28.57
CA VAL A 95 38.79 -25.43 29.03
C VAL A 95 37.78 -26.13 28.11
N THR A 96 36.92 -26.94 28.72
CA THR A 96 35.86 -27.69 28.04
C THR A 96 34.45 -27.15 28.31
N ASP A 97 34.27 -26.45 29.45
CA ASP A 97 32.95 -26.01 29.91
C ASP A 97 32.97 -24.57 30.42
N ILE A 98 31.99 -23.81 29.99
CA ILE A 98 31.66 -22.47 30.51
C ILE A 98 30.30 -22.54 31.22
N GLY A 99 30.29 -22.23 32.50
CA GLY A 99 29.12 -22.38 33.36
C GLY A 99 27.99 -21.37 33.08
N ILE A 100 26.88 -21.61 33.79
CA ILE A 100 25.68 -20.76 33.68
C ILE A 100 26.01 -19.37 34.27
N TYR A 101 25.59 -18.28 33.59
CA TYR A 101 25.89 -16.89 33.95
C TYR A 101 27.40 -16.57 34.08
N ALA A 102 28.30 -17.37 33.54
CA ALA A 102 29.74 -17.23 33.77
C ALA A 102 30.29 -15.82 33.52
N PHE A 103 29.83 -15.14 32.46
CA PHE A 103 30.20 -13.77 32.06
C PHE A 103 28.98 -12.83 32.04
N SER A 104 27.90 -13.19 32.72
CA SER A 104 26.69 -12.36 32.72
C SER A 104 26.97 -10.96 33.29
N ASN A 105 26.39 -9.92 32.65
CA ASN A 105 26.58 -8.51 33.02
C ASN A 105 28.01 -7.98 32.87
N CYS A 106 28.91 -8.64 32.14
CA CYS A 106 30.20 -8.07 31.75
C CYS A 106 29.98 -6.95 30.74
N SER A 107 29.53 -5.79 31.20
CA SER A 107 29.04 -4.69 30.34
C SER A 107 30.11 -4.06 29.44
N SER A 108 31.40 -4.20 29.80
CA SER A 108 32.53 -3.72 28.98
C SER A 108 33.11 -4.78 28.05
N LEU A 109 32.67 -6.03 28.11
CA LEU A 109 33.24 -7.12 27.31
C LEU A 109 32.97 -6.90 25.83
N GLU A 110 34.02 -6.63 25.06
CA GLU A 110 33.95 -6.36 23.61
C GLU A 110 34.27 -7.59 22.78
N ASN A 111 35.23 -8.40 23.23
CA ASN A 111 35.71 -9.59 22.55
C ASN A 111 36.00 -10.73 23.55
N ILE A 112 35.67 -11.93 23.12
CA ILE A 112 36.05 -13.16 23.80
C ILE A 112 36.39 -14.21 22.75
N GLU A 113 37.52 -14.90 22.96
CA GLU A 113 37.94 -16.02 22.14
C GLU A 113 37.62 -17.32 22.90
N ILE A 114 36.63 -18.07 22.39
CA ILE A 114 36.25 -19.36 22.98
C ILE A 114 37.04 -20.45 22.25
N PRO A 115 37.88 -21.23 22.97
CA PRO A 115 38.69 -22.26 22.32
C PRO A 115 37.81 -23.42 21.78
N ASN A 116 38.33 -24.12 20.74
CA ASN A 116 37.65 -25.26 20.12
C ASN A 116 37.47 -26.47 21.06
N SER A 117 38.14 -26.47 22.24
CA SER A 117 37.94 -27.47 23.28
C SER A 117 36.61 -27.32 24.04
N VAL A 118 35.98 -26.16 23.97
CA VAL A 118 34.71 -25.90 24.69
C VAL A 118 33.58 -26.64 24.00
N THR A 119 32.95 -27.55 24.75
CA THR A 119 31.80 -28.34 24.30
C THR A 119 30.49 -27.85 24.86
N TYR A 120 30.52 -27.10 25.95
CA TYR A 120 29.34 -26.58 26.62
C TYR A 120 29.48 -25.10 26.99
N ILE A 121 28.48 -24.30 26.61
CA ILE A 121 28.30 -22.90 27.02
C ILE A 121 26.98 -22.83 27.76
N GLY A 122 27.03 -22.54 29.05
CA GLY A 122 25.86 -22.53 29.93
C GLY A 122 24.85 -21.45 29.62
N GLY A 123 23.65 -21.64 30.16
CA GLY A 123 22.58 -20.65 30.00
C GLY A 123 23.00 -19.29 30.58
N ALA A 124 22.59 -18.22 29.89
CA ALA A 124 22.91 -16.84 30.24
C ALA A 124 24.42 -16.53 30.37
N ALA A 125 25.29 -17.37 29.83
CA ALA A 125 26.74 -17.21 30.00
C ALA A 125 27.23 -15.81 29.60
N PHE A 126 26.66 -15.20 28.57
CA PHE A 126 26.99 -13.86 28.05
C PHE A 126 25.81 -12.88 28.15
N SER A 127 24.79 -13.20 28.95
CA SER A 127 23.64 -12.31 29.10
C SER A 127 24.05 -10.92 29.59
N ASN A 128 23.49 -9.86 28.99
CA ASN A 128 23.82 -8.46 29.24
C ASN A 128 25.29 -8.06 28.99
N CYS A 129 26.04 -8.76 28.14
CA CYS A 129 27.33 -8.29 27.64
C CYS A 129 27.09 -7.20 26.59
N THR A 130 26.77 -5.98 27.05
CA THR A 130 26.20 -4.91 26.25
C THR A 130 27.14 -4.34 25.19
N ARG A 131 28.45 -4.54 25.33
CA ARG A 131 29.49 -4.12 24.34
C ARG A 131 29.99 -5.24 23.46
N LEU A 132 29.56 -6.48 23.65
CA LEU A 132 29.98 -7.62 22.83
C LEU A 132 29.49 -7.43 21.39
N LYS A 133 30.44 -7.28 20.44
CA LYS A 133 30.16 -6.98 19.03
C LYS A 133 30.06 -8.23 18.17
N SER A 134 30.91 -9.22 18.45
CA SER A 134 30.96 -10.51 17.76
C SER A 134 31.49 -11.59 18.69
N ILE A 135 31.13 -12.82 18.40
CA ILE A 135 31.63 -14.00 19.11
C ILE A 135 31.63 -15.19 18.15
N GLU A 136 32.67 -16.01 18.20
CA GLU A 136 32.72 -17.28 17.47
C GLU A 136 32.33 -18.41 18.42
N ILE A 137 31.36 -19.22 18.01
CA ILE A 137 30.94 -20.40 18.76
C ILE A 137 31.72 -21.60 18.21
N PRO A 138 32.40 -22.38 19.05
CA PRO A 138 33.16 -23.55 18.61
C PRO A 138 32.27 -24.62 17.95
N ASN A 139 32.82 -25.35 16.97
CA ASN A 139 32.15 -26.45 16.28
C ASN A 139 31.84 -27.67 17.20
N SER A 140 32.33 -27.66 18.41
CA SER A 140 32.06 -28.67 19.45
C SER A 140 30.77 -28.39 20.25
N VAL A 141 30.23 -27.17 20.16
CA VAL A 141 29.01 -26.77 20.86
C VAL A 141 27.77 -27.26 20.11
N THR A 142 26.89 -27.96 20.79
CA THR A 142 25.69 -28.60 20.16
C THR A 142 24.39 -27.87 20.41
N SER A 143 24.37 -26.87 21.29
CA SER A 143 23.17 -26.05 21.56
C SER A 143 23.52 -24.63 21.96
N ILE A 144 22.68 -23.68 21.56
CA ILE A 144 22.69 -22.34 22.15
C ILE A 144 21.67 -22.35 23.30
N GLU A 145 22.21 -22.28 24.52
CA GLU A 145 21.43 -22.45 25.75
C GLU A 145 20.49 -21.27 26.06
N ASN A 146 19.63 -21.44 27.05
CA ASN A 146 18.68 -20.41 27.44
C ASN A 146 19.40 -19.11 27.81
N TYR A 147 18.94 -17.97 27.28
CA TYR A 147 19.42 -16.61 27.57
C TYR A 147 20.89 -16.35 27.22
N THR A 148 21.59 -17.25 26.52
CA THR A 148 23.07 -17.19 26.37
C THR A 148 23.56 -15.82 25.93
N PHE A 149 22.90 -15.16 24.97
CA PHE A 149 23.24 -13.83 24.47
C PHE A 149 22.11 -12.82 24.73
N GLU A 150 21.24 -13.07 25.72
CA GLU A 150 20.15 -12.13 25.99
C GLU A 150 20.71 -10.73 26.29
N LYS A 151 20.16 -9.70 25.60
CA LYS A 151 20.56 -8.28 25.72
C LYS A 151 22.04 -7.99 25.38
N CYS A 152 22.69 -8.79 24.54
CA CYS A 152 23.92 -8.40 23.88
C CYS A 152 23.61 -7.33 22.82
N ILE A 153 23.31 -6.11 23.28
CA ILE A 153 22.74 -5.04 22.45
C ILE A 153 23.66 -4.55 21.33
N SER A 154 24.98 -4.78 21.45
CA SER A 154 25.99 -4.42 20.45
C SER A 154 26.32 -5.56 19.48
N LEU A 155 25.77 -6.76 19.67
CA LEU A 155 26.06 -7.91 18.81
C LEU A 155 25.51 -7.67 17.40
N GLU A 156 26.42 -7.54 16.41
CA GLU A 156 26.07 -7.20 15.03
C GLU A 156 25.95 -8.45 14.15
N SER A 157 26.76 -9.45 14.43
CA SER A 157 26.76 -10.73 13.71
C SER A 157 27.24 -11.87 14.61
N ILE A 158 26.76 -13.06 14.34
CA ILE A 158 27.19 -14.29 15.00
C ILE A 158 27.05 -15.44 14.01
N LYS A 159 28.06 -16.32 13.98
CA LYS A 159 28.02 -17.55 13.19
C LYS A 159 27.62 -18.70 14.11
N ILE A 160 26.54 -19.37 13.77
CA ILE A 160 26.10 -20.59 14.47
C ILE A 160 26.73 -21.78 13.75
N PRO A 161 27.52 -22.63 14.41
CA PRO A 161 28.17 -23.77 13.76
C PRO A 161 27.16 -24.90 13.43
N ASN A 162 27.52 -25.71 12.43
CA ASN A 162 26.71 -26.86 11.99
C ASN A 162 26.54 -27.98 13.04
N SER A 163 27.21 -27.90 14.16
CA SER A 163 27.01 -28.79 15.31
C SER A 163 25.78 -28.46 16.14
N VAL A 164 25.28 -27.22 16.04
CA VAL A 164 24.15 -26.76 16.85
C VAL A 164 22.84 -27.33 16.32
N THR A 165 22.13 -28.03 17.20
CA THR A 165 20.83 -28.67 16.90
C THR A 165 19.63 -27.90 17.45
N SER A 166 19.85 -27.00 18.42
CA SER A 166 18.79 -26.21 19.03
C SER A 166 19.24 -24.82 19.45
N ILE A 167 18.36 -23.83 19.27
CA ILE A 167 18.47 -22.47 19.82
C ILE A 167 17.38 -22.35 20.87
N LYS A 168 17.77 -22.19 22.14
CA LYS A 168 16.83 -22.29 23.26
C LYS A 168 16.17 -20.95 23.63
N LEU A 169 15.42 -20.96 24.72
CA LEU A 169 14.61 -19.83 25.22
C LEU A 169 15.45 -18.55 25.31
N ARG A 170 14.97 -17.46 24.66
CA ARG A 170 15.54 -16.09 24.74
C ARG A 170 17.03 -15.99 24.38
N ALA A 171 17.57 -16.97 23.64
CA ALA A 171 19.01 -17.08 23.38
C ALA A 171 19.62 -15.78 22.83
N PHE A 172 18.93 -15.05 21.94
CA PHE A 172 19.33 -13.78 21.36
C PHE A 172 18.36 -12.63 21.64
N LYS A 173 17.48 -12.78 22.65
CA LYS A 173 16.50 -11.74 22.97
C LYS A 173 17.18 -10.40 23.24
N GLY A 174 16.75 -9.34 22.53
CA GLY A 174 17.26 -7.98 22.74
C GLY A 174 18.65 -7.74 22.13
N CYS A 175 19.11 -8.57 21.19
CA CYS A 175 20.29 -8.29 20.37
C CYS A 175 19.94 -7.22 19.32
N ASN A 176 19.85 -5.96 19.78
CA ASN A 176 19.25 -4.87 19.00
C ASN A 176 20.04 -4.46 17.75
N ARG A 177 21.33 -4.80 17.68
CA ARG A 177 22.18 -4.51 16.51
C ARG A 177 22.31 -5.68 15.54
N LEU A 178 21.78 -6.86 15.87
CA LEU A 178 21.84 -8.04 15.00
C LEU A 178 21.03 -7.77 13.71
N LYS A 179 21.73 -7.71 12.57
CA LYS A 179 21.15 -7.37 11.27
C LYS A 179 20.67 -8.61 10.50
N SER A 180 21.42 -9.68 10.63
CA SER A 180 21.14 -10.98 10.02
C SER A 180 21.77 -12.09 10.84
N ILE A 181 21.21 -13.29 10.72
CA ILE A 181 21.76 -14.50 11.32
C ILE A 181 21.45 -15.68 10.40
N GLU A 182 22.43 -16.52 10.18
CA GLU A 182 22.27 -17.77 9.43
C GLU A 182 21.97 -18.92 10.42
N ILE A 183 20.85 -19.59 10.22
CA ILE A 183 20.47 -20.78 10.99
C ILE A 183 20.91 -22.02 10.22
N PRO A 184 21.85 -22.82 10.74
CA PRO A 184 22.34 -24.00 10.01
C PRO A 184 21.26 -25.10 9.90
N ASN A 185 21.40 -25.94 8.86
CA ASN A 185 20.51 -27.08 8.59
C ASN A 185 20.50 -28.16 9.68
N SER A 186 21.37 -28.08 10.66
CA SER A 186 21.40 -28.96 11.83
C SER A 186 20.36 -28.56 12.89
N VAL A 187 19.89 -27.32 12.88
CA VAL A 187 18.93 -26.81 13.86
C VAL A 187 17.54 -27.39 13.59
N THR A 188 16.96 -28.03 14.60
CA THR A 188 15.63 -28.64 14.55
C THR A 188 14.58 -27.84 15.34
N SER A 189 15.00 -26.97 16.28
CA SER A 189 14.09 -26.20 17.10
C SER A 189 14.62 -24.83 17.47
N ILE A 190 13.72 -23.85 17.49
CA ILE A 190 13.97 -22.48 17.93
C ILE A 190 13.00 -22.19 19.09
N GLY A 191 13.57 -21.85 20.26
CA GLY A 191 12.84 -21.69 21.50
C GLY A 191 12.05 -20.39 21.61
N ASN A 192 11.24 -20.30 22.67
CA ASN A 192 10.40 -19.12 22.92
C ASN A 192 11.24 -17.85 23.03
N ALA A 193 10.78 -16.78 22.39
CA ALA A 193 11.40 -15.46 22.38
C ALA A 193 12.88 -15.45 21.95
N ALA A 194 13.35 -16.46 21.21
CA ALA A 194 14.78 -16.61 20.91
C ALA A 194 15.38 -15.37 20.23
N PHE A 195 14.63 -14.68 19.37
CA PHE A 195 15.02 -13.44 18.67
C PHE A 195 14.12 -12.24 19.04
N SER A 196 13.32 -12.35 20.12
CA SER A 196 12.44 -11.25 20.53
C SER A 196 13.25 -9.96 20.73
N ASN A 197 12.71 -8.84 20.23
CA ASN A 197 13.32 -7.51 20.32
C ASN A 197 14.69 -7.38 19.61
N CYS A 198 14.96 -8.18 18.55
CA CYS A 198 16.06 -7.96 17.62
C CYS A 198 15.65 -6.88 16.62
N THR A 199 15.67 -5.61 17.05
CA THR A 199 15.03 -4.49 16.34
C THR A 199 15.66 -4.15 15.00
N ARG A 200 16.90 -4.58 14.71
CA ARG A 200 17.59 -4.38 13.42
C ARG A 200 17.62 -5.61 12.53
N LEU A 201 17.03 -6.72 12.95
CA LEU A 201 16.95 -7.94 12.14
C LEU A 201 16.02 -7.69 10.94
N LYS A 202 16.60 -7.66 9.73
CA LYS A 202 15.87 -7.36 8.49
C LYS A 202 15.33 -8.60 7.82
N SER A 203 16.08 -9.67 7.86
CA SER A 203 15.70 -10.96 7.29
C SER A 203 16.35 -12.11 8.07
N ILE A 204 15.71 -13.25 8.05
CA ILE A 204 16.24 -14.50 8.60
C ILE A 204 15.72 -15.65 7.74
N GLU A 205 16.62 -16.54 7.36
CA GLU A 205 16.27 -17.77 6.67
C GLU A 205 16.18 -18.91 7.68
N ILE A 206 15.02 -19.55 7.75
CA ILE A 206 14.76 -20.68 8.64
C ILE A 206 14.80 -21.95 7.79
N PRO A 207 15.74 -22.87 8.05
CA PRO A 207 15.88 -24.08 7.25
C PRO A 207 14.72 -25.06 7.48
N ASN A 208 14.48 -25.92 6.49
CA ASN A 208 13.41 -26.94 6.56
C ASN A 208 13.64 -28.03 7.64
N SER A 209 14.80 -28.08 8.23
CA SER A 209 15.08 -28.91 9.40
C SER A 209 14.37 -28.46 10.68
N VAL A 210 14.01 -27.16 10.75
CA VAL A 210 13.32 -26.60 11.91
C VAL A 210 11.87 -27.04 11.90
N ILE A 211 11.50 -27.88 12.86
CA ILE A 211 10.13 -28.40 13.02
C ILE A 211 9.32 -27.64 14.07
N SER A 212 9.96 -26.81 14.89
CA SER A 212 9.31 -26.05 15.95
C SER A 212 9.93 -24.67 16.11
N ILE A 213 9.07 -23.64 16.10
CA ILE A 213 9.41 -22.24 16.41
C ILE A 213 8.55 -21.86 17.62
N GLY A 214 9.17 -21.38 18.69
CA GLY A 214 8.50 -21.06 19.96
C GLY A 214 7.65 -19.79 19.92
N ASP A 215 6.91 -19.56 20.99
CA ASP A 215 6.12 -18.35 21.18
C ASP A 215 7.01 -17.11 21.25
N TYR A 216 6.54 -15.96 20.78
CA TYR A 216 7.23 -14.65 20.82
C TYR A 216 8.59 -14.63 20.10
N THR A 217 8.93 -15.63 19.29
CA THR A 217 10.30 -15.78 18.76
C THR A 217 10.79 -14.55 18.02
N PHE A 218 9.96 -13.92 17.18
CA PHE A 218 10.29 -12.70 16.43
C PHE A 218 9.51 -11.47 16.95
N GLU A 219 8.96 -11.55 18.17
CA GLU A 219 8.27 -10.40 18.75
C GLU A 219 9.15 -9.15 18.74
N LYS A 220 8.60 -8.00 18.29
CA LYS A 220 9.32 -6.71 18.22
C LYS A 220 10.57 -6.71 17.31
N CYS A 221 10.67 -7.60 16.33
CA CYS A 221 11.64 -7.48 15.25
C CYS A 221 11.16 -6.39 14.28
N THR A 222 11.27 -5.12 14.70
CA THR A 222 10.64 -3.97 14.03
C THR A 222 11.17 -3.68 12.63
N SER A 223 12.37 -4.16 12.29
CA SER A 223 12.97 -4.04 10.94
C SER A 223 12.76 -5.27 10.07
N LEU A 224 12.07 -6.31 10.54
CA LEU A 224 11.86 -7.53 9.76
C LEU A 224 10.89 -7.24 8.60
N GLU A 225 11.42 -7.27 7.38
CA GLU A 225 10.69 -6.94 6.14
C GLU A 225 10.00 -8.16 5.54
N SER A 226 10.65 -9.31 5.61
CA SER A 226 10.15 -10.58 5.10
C SER A 226 10.74 -11.77 5.85
N ILE A 227 10.01 -12.87 5.88
CA ILE A 227 10.47 -14.15 6.43
C ILE A 227 9.76 -15.30 5.72
N LYS A 228 10.50 -16.37 5.44
CA LYS A 228 9.94 -17.61 4.91
C LYS A 228 9.77 -18.62 6.04
N ILE A 229 8.56 -19.10 6.21
CA ILE A 229 8.24 -20.18 7.16
C ILE A 229 8.47 -21.52 6.47
N PRO A 230 9.26 -22.44 7.04
CA PRO A 230 9.50 -23.72 6.41
C PRO A 230 8.27 -24.64 6.46
N ASN A 231 8.15 -25.53 5.46
CA ASN A 231 7.05 -26.48 5.35
C ASN A 231 6.99 -27.55 6.48
N SER A 232 8.00 -27.61 7.32
CA SER A 232 8.06 -28.45 8.51
C SER A 232 7.28 -27.88 9.69
N VAL A 233 6.95 -26.58 9.67
CA VAL A 233 6.23 -25.90 10.75
C VAL A 233 4.72 -26.06 10.58
N THR A 234 4.05 -26.54 11.63
CA THR A 234 2.61 -26.83 11.61
C THR A 234 1.75 -25.79 12.32
N SER A 235 2.35 -24.80 12.99
CA SER A 235 1.60 -23.73 13.66
C SER A 235 2.38 -22.42 13.69
N ILE A 236 1.69 -21.31 13.44
CA ILE A 236 2.16 -19.96 13.76
C ILE A 236 1.81 -19.72 15.22
N ARG A 237 2.81 -19.75 16.08
CA ARG A 237 2.66 -19.74 17.55
C ARG A 237 2.22 -18.36 18.09
N GLU A 238 1.93 -18.32 19.41
CA GLU A 238 1.53 -17.09 20.11
C GLU A 238 2.56 -15.98 19.91
N ALA A 239 2.07 -14.79 19.50
CA ALA A 239 2.84 -13.56 19.32
C ALA A 239 4.11 -13.71 18.46
N LEU A 240 4.16 -14.71 17.57
CA LEU A 240 5.36 -15.06 16.80
C LEU A 240 5.94 -13.84 16.06
N PHE A 241 5.09 -13.01 15.44
CA PHE A 241 5.47 -11.79 14.73
C PHE A 241 4.85 -10.52 15.35
N ASN A 242 4.44 -10.59 16.62
CA ASN A 242 3.87 -9.43 17.29
C ASN A 242 4.80 -8.22 17.24
N ARG A 243 4.30 -7.08 16.73
CA ARG A 243 5.05 -5.82 16.54
C ARG A 243 6.21 -5.91 15.53
N CYS A 244 6.12 -6.79 14.54
CA CYS A 244 6.98 -6.73 13.36
C CYS A 244 6.46 -5.64 12.41
N THR A 245 6.72 -4.38 12.77
CA THR A 245 6.10 -3.21 12.12
C THR A 245 6.52 -2.97 10.68
N SER A 246 7.64 -3.55 10.24
CA SER A 246 8.12 -3.48 8.84
C SER A 246 7.69 -4.66 7.97
N LEU A 247 7.03 -5.67 8.54
CA LEU A 247 6.60 -6.86 7.79
C LEU A 247 5.50 -6.49 6.78
N GLU A 248 5.82 -6.52 5.48
CA GLU A 248 4.89 -6.13 4.41
C GLU A 248 4.10 -7.31 3.85
N SER A 249 4.71 -8.48 3.80
CA SER A 249 4.09 -9.72 3.34
C SER A 249 4.72 -10.93 4.01
N ILE A 250 3.95 -12.02 4.09
CA ILE A 250 4.43 -13.32 4.59
C ILE A 250 3.69 -14.43 3.88
N GLU A 251 4.42 -15.48 3.49
CA GLU A 251 3.85 -16.71 2.98
C GLU A 251 3.71 -17.73 4.11
N ILE A 252 2.49 -18.17 4.36
CA ILE A 252 2.19 -19.23 5.34
C ILE A 252 2.07 -20.55 4.56
N PRO A 253 2.91 -21.56 4.88
CA PRO A 253 2.89 -22.82 4.17
C PRO A 253 1.64 -23.66 4.47
N ASP A 254 1.28 -24.55 3.54
CA ASP A 254 0.12 -25.45 3.66
C ASP A 254 0.24 -26.47 4.80
N SER A 255 1.39 -26.58 5.44
CA SER A 255 1.58 -27.39 6.65
C SER A 255 0.95 -26.78 7.89
N VAL A 256 0.67 -25.46 7.89
CA VAL A 256 0.15 -24.75 9.06
C VAL A 256 -1.34 -25.05 9.24
N ILE A 257 -1.69 -25.47 10.46
CA ILE A 257 -3.07 -25.80 10.87
C ILE A 257 -3.67 -24.79 11.86
N SER A 258 -2.85 -23.94 12.47
CA SER A 258 -3.32 -22.93 13.42
C SER A 258 -2.47 -21.66 13.41
N ILE A 259 -3.11 -20.51 13.67
CA ILE A 259 -2.50 -19.20 13.89
C ILE A 259 -2.82 -18.81 15.34
N GLY A 260 -1.78 -18.62 16.14
CA GLY A 260 -1.87 -18.36 17.58
C GLY A 260 -2.36 -16.94 17.91
N ARG A 261 -2.61 -16.73 19.18
CA ARG A 261 -2.98 -15.44 19.74
C ARG A 261 -1.86 -14.41 19.49
N TYR A 262 -2.23 -13.17 19.12
CA TYR A 262 -1.32 -12.06 18.79
C TYR A 262 -0.31 -12.36 17.67
N ALA A 263 -0.46 -13.41 16.91
CA ALA A 263 0.56 -13.91 15.98
C ALA A 263 1.11 -12.82 15.04
N PHE A 264 0.26 -11.95 14.50
CA PHE A 264 0.60 -10.81 13.64
C PHE A 264 0.16 -9.46 14.23
N SER A 265 -0.13 -9.41 15.53
CA SER A 265 -0.58 -8.19 16.18
C SER A 265 0.42 -7.05 15.96
N ASN A 266 -0.08 -5.86 15.60
CA ASN A 266 0.73 -4.67 15.31
C ASN A 266 1.75 -4.84 14.16
N CYS A 267 1.48 -5.72 13.19
CA CYS A 267 2.18 -5.75 11.90
C CYS A 267 1.62 -4.63 11.00
N THR A 268 1.96 -3.39 11.33
CA THR A 268 1.30 -2.19 10.77
C THR A 268 1.52 -1.99 9.27
N ARG A 269 2.55 -2.61 8.68
CA ARG A 269 2.83 -2.56 7.23
C ARG A 269 2.27 -3.75 6.45
N LEU A 270 1.72 -4.76 7.11
CA LEU A 270 1.18 -5.95 6.44
C LEU A 270 -0.02 -5.58 5.57
N LYS A 271 0.14 -5.67 4.24
CA LYS A 271 -0.88 -5.29 3.25
C LYS A 271 -1.81 -6.43 2.89
N SER A 272 -1.26 -7.62 2.80
CA SER A 272 -2.01 -8.83 2.46
C SER A 272 -1.38 -10.05 3.11
N ILE A 273 -2.20 -11.05 3.37
CA ILE A 273 -1.76 -12.35 3.86
C ILE A 273 -2.67 -13.43 3.29
N LYS A 274 -2.07 -14.47 2.71
CA LYS A 274 -2.80 -15.65 2.27
C LYS A 274 -2.78 -16.70 3.39
N ILE A 275 -3.94 -17.01 3.93
CA ILE A 275 -4.09 -18.06 4.94
C ILE A 275 -4.41 -19.39 4.22
N PRO A 276 -3.61 -20.44 4.38
CA PRO A 276 -3.85 -21.71 3.70
C PRO A 276 -5.14 -22.41 4.19
N ASN A 277 -5.75 -23.21 3.32
CA ASN A 277 -6.99 -23.93 3.61
C ASN A 277 -6.85 -24.99 4.73
N THR A 278 -5.67 -25.35 5.11
CA THR A 278 -5.34 -26.25 6.20
C THR A 278 -5.59 -25.64 7.57
N VAL A 279 -5.61 -24.30 7.67
CA VAL A 279 -5.81 -23.58 8.94
C VAL A 279 -7.24 -23.78 9.43
N LYS A 280 -7.36 -24.20 10.69
CA LYS A 280 -8.64 -24.45 11.40
C LYS A 280 -8.91 -23.46 12.52
N GLU A 281 -7.86 -22.80 13.03
CA GLU A 281 -7.95 -21.89 14.17
C GLU A 281 -7.16 -20.61 13.91
N ILE A 282 -7.78 -19.47 14.26
CA ILE A 282 -7.15 -18.15 14.31
C ILE A 282 -7.41 -17.58 15.71
N GLY A 283 -6.35 -17.38 16.46
CA GLY A 283 -6.42 -16.94 17.85
C GLY A 283 -6.88 -15.50 18.03
N SER A 284 -7.24 -15.17 19.27
CA SER A 284 -7.60 -13.80 19.63
C SER A 284 -6.47 -12.82 19.29
N ASP A 285 -6.83 -11.60 18.91
CA ASP A 285 -5.87 -10.53 18.61
C ASP A 285 -4.87 -10.87 17.48
N ALA A 286 -5.10 -11.94 16.71
CA ALA A 286 -4.10 -12.45 15.75
C ALA A 286 -3.65 -11.41 14.74
N PHE A 287 -4.54 -10.51 14.30
CA PHE A 287 -4.27 -9.41 13.37
C PHE A 287 -4.60 -8.03 13.99
N TYR A 288 -4.59 -7.93 15.32
CA TYR A 288 -4.83 -6.67 16.02
C TYR A 288 -3.93 -5.54 15.50
N SER A 289 -4.50 -4.40 15.11
CA SER A 289 -3.76 -3.24 14.57
C SER A 289 -2.89 -3.55 13.34
N CYS A 290 -3.30 -4.45 12.46
CA CYS A 290 -2.74 -4.58 11.12
C CYS A 290 -3.32 -3.47 10.22
N ASN A 291 -2.87 -2.23 10.45
CA ASN A 291 -3.52 -1.02 9.92
C ASN A 291 -3.55 -0.96 8.39
N ASN A 292 -2.57 -1.57 7.71
CA ASN A 292 -2.48 -1.56 6.24
C ASN A 292 -3.06 -2.81 5.58
N LEU A 293 -3.63 -3.74 6.36
CA LEU A 293 -4.28 -4.92 5.78
C LEU A 293 -5.54 -4.49 5.01
N GLU A 294 -5.54 -4.73 3.69
CA GLU A 294 -6.62 -4.27 2.79
C GLU A 294 -7.70 -5.33 2.60
N SER A 295 -7.32 -6.59 2.56
CA SER A 295 -8.27 -7.69 2.38
C SER A 295 -7.78 -8.98 3.03
N ILE A 296 -8.73 -9.84 3.40
CA ILE A 296 -8.40 -11.16 3.94
C ILE A 296 -9.50 -12.18 3.57
N GLU A 297 -9.06 -13.38 3.21
CA GLU A 297 -9.94 -14.55 3.04
C GLU A 297 -9.71 -15.53 4.19
N ILE A 298 -10.78 -15.87 4.90
CA ILE A 298 -10.75 -16.82 6.02
C ILE A 298 -11.03 -18.21 5.48
N PRO A 299 -10.15 -19.20 5.74
CA PRO A 299 -10.29 -20.55 5.20
C PRO A 299 -11.56 -21.27 5.68
N ASN A 300 -12.06 -22.19 4.86
CA ASN A 300 -13.27 -22.95 5.15
C ASN A 300 -13.18 -23.84 6.41
N GLY A 301 -11.97 -24.15 6.86
CA GLY A 301 -11.71 -24.91 8.10
C GLY A 301 -12.00 -24.14 9.37
N VAL A 302 -11.96 -22.80 9.32
CA VAL A 302 -12.16 -21.91 10.47
C VAL A 302 -13.65 -21.86 10.84
N LYS A 303 -13.96 -22.15 12.10
CA LYS A 303 -15.34 -22.18 12.63
C LYS A 303 -15.67 -20.96 13.48
N SER A 304 -14.68 -20.20 13.90
CA SER A 304 -14.89 -18.99 14.71
C SER A 304 -13.87 -17.90 14.37
N ILE A 305 -14.32 -16.68 14.33
CA ILE A 305 -13.45 -15.50 14.43
C ILE A 305 -13.35 -15.17 15.92
N SER A 306 -12.14 -15.21 16.46
CA SER A 306 -11.89 -14.98 17.88
C SER A 306 -12.03 -13.49 18.25
N ASP A 307 -12.04 -13.21 19.57
CA ASP A 307 -12.11 -11.84 20.07
C ASP A 307 -10.95 -10.99 19.56
N TYR A 308 -11.22 -9.73 19.21
CA TYR A 308 -10.25 -8.72 18.77
C TYR A 308 -9.41 -9.11 17.54
N THR A 309 -9.78 -10.16 16.80
CA THR A 309 -8.93 -10.72 15.72
C THR A 309 -8.47 -9.65 14.72
N PHE A 310 -9.36 -8.75 14.28
CA PHE A 310 -9.07 -7.67 13.32
C PHE A 310 -9.30 -6.27 13.93
N TYR A 311 -9.20 -6.15 15.24
CA TYR A 311 -9.37 -4.88 15.94
C TYR A 311 -8.38 -3.82 15.41
N TYR A 312 -8.83 -2.62 15.06
CA TYR A 312 -8.03 -1.52 14.48
C TYR A 312 -7.37 -1.85 13.12
N CYS A 313 -7.93 -2.74 12.31
CA CYS A 313 -7.52 -2.92 10.91
C CYS A 313 -8.16 -1.83 10.02
N ASN A 314 -7.66 -0.58 10.14
CA ASN A 314 -8.32 0.61 9.59
C ASN A 314 -8.50 0.59 8.06
N ASN A 315 -7.56 -0.02 7.31
CA ASN A 315 -7.61 -0.09 5.85
C ASN A 315 -8.30 -1.37 5.33
N LEU A 316 -8.82 -2.21 6.22
CA LEU A 316 -9.49 -3.45 5.82
C LEU A 316 -10.81 -3.14 5.11
N ARG A 317 -10.85 -3.39 3.80
CA ARG A 317 -12.01 -3.10 2.92
C ARG A 317 -12.83 -4.34 2.62
N SER A 318 -12.23 -5.52 2.64
CA SER A 318 -12.89 -6.76 2.26
C SER A 318 -12.49 -7.91 3.16
N VAL A 319 -13.50 -8.61 3.67
CA VAL A 319 -13.34 -9.85 4.43
C VAL A 319 -14.23 -10.90 3.82
N LYS A 320 -13.63 -12.04 3.42
CA LYS A 320 -14.40 -13.20 2.96
C LYS A 320 -14.46 -14.22 4.09
N LEU A 321 -15.65 -14.38 4.66
CA LEU A 321 -15.94 -15.36 5.71
C LEU A 321 -16.34 -16.72 5.12
N PRO A 322 -15.95 -17.84 5.73
CA PRO A 322 -16.32 -19.17 5.24
C PRO A 322 -17.80 -19.48 5.50
N ASN A 323 -18.46 -20.18 4.58
CA ASN A 323 -19.88 -20.55 4.71
C ASN A 323 -20.21 -21.42 5.94
N GLY A 324 -19.20 -22.05 6.56
CA GLY A 324 -19.38 -22.87 7.76
C GLY A 324 -18.95 -22.18 9.06
N LEU A 325 -18.83 -20.84 9.07
CA LEU A 325 -18.51 -20.06 10.27
C LEU A 325 -19.65 -20.13 11.27
N ILE A 326 -19.35 -20.37 12.54
CA ILE A 326 -20.36 -20.54 13.61
C ILE A 326 -20.43 -19.30 14.50
N SER A 327 -19.31 -18.63 14.75
CA SER A 327 -19.28 -17.49 15.68
C SER A 327 -18.31 -16.38 15.25
N ILE A 328 -18.64 -15.17 15.65
CA ILE A 328 -17.80 -13.98 15.54
C ILE A 328 -17.61 -13.40 16.94
N GLY A 329 -16.37 -13.27 17.38
CA GLY A 329 -16.02 -12.84 18.73
C GLY A 329 -16.25 -11.38 19.01
N LYS A 330 -16.10 -11.01 20.28
CA LYS A 330 -16.17 -9.63 20.78
C LYS A 330 -15.12 -8.75 20.09
N ASN A 331 -15.51 -7.54 19.67
CA ASN A 331 -14.63 -6.55 19.06
C ASN A 331 -13.86 -7.05 17.83
N ALA A 332 -14.33 -8.09 17.16
CA ALA A 332 -13.57 -8.76 16.09
C ALA A 332 -13.20 -7.82 14.92
N PHE A 333 -14.07 -6.90 14.54
CA PHE A 333 -13.89 -5.94 13.42
C PHE A 333 -14.16 -4.47 13.85
N ILE A 334 -14.12 -4.18 15.15
CA ILE A 334 -14.29 -2.79 15.59
C ILE A 334 -13.11 -1.92 15.15
N PHE A 335 -13.36 -0.69 14.78
CA PHE A 335 -12.41 0.26 14.19
C PHE A 335 -11.79 -0.19 12.83
N CYS A 336 -12.44 -1.13 12.14
CA CYS A 336 -12.17 -1.37 10.71
C CYS A 336 -12.89 -0.30 9.88
N THR A 337 -12.39 0.93 9.90
CA THR A 337 -13.09 2.12 9.39
C THR A 337 -13.30 2.13 7.87
N SER A 338 -12.55 1.32 7.13
CA SER A 338 -12.69 1.14 5.67
C SER A 338 -13.59 -0.04 5.28
N LEU A 339 -14.13 -0.78 6.26
CA LEU A 339 -15.00 -1.93 6.00
C LEU A 339 -16.46 -1.47 5.87
N ASP A 340 -16.83 -1.02 4.66
CA ASP A 340 -18.19 -0.52 4.39
C ASP A 340 -19.26 -1.59 4.55
N SER A 341 -18.94 -2.85 4.22
CA SER A 341 -19.88 -3.95 4.41
C SER A 341 -19.17 -5.30 4.54
N ILE A 342 -19.84 -6.26 5.17
CA ILE A 342 -19.37 -7.64 5.33
C ILE A 342 -20.52 -8.62 5.13
N LYS A 343 -20.28 -9.68 4.36
CA LYS A 343 -21.24 -10.80 4.21
C LYS A 343 -21.10 -11.75 5.39
N ILE A 344 -22.17 -11.91 6.17
CA ILE A 344 -22.24 -12.83 7.30
C ILE A 344 -22.94 -14.11 6.84
N PRO A 345 -22.28 -15.27 6.90
CA PRO A 345 -22.89 -16.55 6.52
C PRO A 345 -24.06 -16.91 7.43
N ASN A 346 -25.07 -17.58 6.88
CA ASN A 346 -26.26 -18.03 7.62
C ASN A 346 -25.94 -19.03 8.75
N SER A 347 -24.81 -19.70 8.66
CA SER A 347 -24.32 -20.63 9.69
C SER A 347 -23.89 -19.93 11.00
N VAL A 348 -23.75 -18.60 11.01
CA VAL A 348 -23.35 -17.85 12.21
C VAL A 348 -24.49 -17.85 13.22
N ALA A 349 -24.25 -18.44 14.38
CA ALA A 349 -25.19 -18.59 15.48
C ALA A 349 -24.90 -17.66 16.67
N SER A 350 -23.73 -16.99 16.69
CA SER A 350 -23.41 -16.02 17.73
C SER A 350 -22.46 -14.93 17.21
N ILE A 351 -22.71 -13.69 17.66
CA ILE A 351 -21.87 -12.52 17.37
C ILE A 351 -21.67 -11.79 18.71
N GLY A 352 -20.40 -11.55 19.06
CA GLY A 352 -20.02 -10.92 20.30
C GLY A 352 -20.30 -9.42 20.32
N ASN A 353 -20.28 -8.83 21.51
CA ASN A 353 -20.51 -7.39 21.68
C ASN A 353 -19.46 -6.57 20.90
N TYR A 354 -19.93 -5.50 20.25
CA TYR A 354 -19.09 -4.59 19.48
C TYR A 354 -18.27 -5.27 18.37
N ALA A 355 -18.81 -6.37 17.81
CA ALA A 355 -18.08 -7.15 16.79
C ALA A 355 -17.72 -6.32 15.55
N PHE A 356 -18.50 -5.28 15.21
CA PHE A 356 -18.32 -4.45 14.02
C PHE A 356 -18.28 -2.96 14.37
N SER A 357 -17.74 -2.14 13.46
CA SER A 357 -17.84 -0.68 13.52
C SER A 357 -19.28 -0.23 13.15
N GLU A 358 -19.76 0.85 13.74
CA GLU A 358 -21.16 1.33 13.60
C GLU A 358 -21.60 1.56 12.14
N ASN A 359 -20.67 1.97 11.27
CA ASN A 359 -20.97 2.25 9.87
C ASN A 359 -20.94 1.03 8.95
N THR A 360 -20.55 -0.13 9.46
CA THR A 360 -20.45 -1.36 8.64
C THR A 360 -21.84 -1.92 8.35
N ILE A 361 -22.16 -2.13 7.06
CA ILE A 361 -23.41 -2.75 6.64
C ILE A 361 -23.24 -4.26 6.68
N LEU A 362 -24.13 -4.94 7.41
CA LEU A 362 -24.12 -6.40 7.50
C LEU A 362 -24.95 -6.99 6.34
N ASN A 363 -24.31 -7.66 5.39
CA ASN A 363 -24.99 -8.38 4.33
C ASN A 363 -25.39 -9.79 4.85
N VAL A 364 -26.65 -10.03 5.05
CA VAL A 364 -27.19 -11.18 5.80
C VAL A 364 -28.32 -11.86 5.02
N GLU A 365 -28.58 -13.13 5.28
CA GLU A 365 -29.83 -13.76 4.84
C GLU A 365 -30.99 -13.29 5.73
N TRP A 366 -32.21 -13.17 5.14
CA TRP A 366 -33.36 -12.59 5.84
C TRP A 366 -33.74 -13.36 7.12
N ASP A 367 -33.67 -14.69 7.09
CA ASP A 367 -34.01 -15.54 8.22
C ASP A 367 -32.80 -15.97 9.06
N SER A 368 -31.73 -15.15 9.11
CA SER A 368 -30.50 -15.45 9.83
C SER A 368 -30.44 -14.85 11.23
N TYR A 369 -29.65 -15.47 12.11
CA TYR A 369 -29.28 -14.88 13.41
C TYR A 369 -28.58 -13.51 13.23
N ALA A 370 -27.75 -13.39 12.20
CA ALA A 370 -27.01 -12.15 11.93
C ALA A 370 -27.94 -10.96 11.64
N ARG A 371 -29.10 -11.18 11.00
CA ARG A 371 -30.13 -10.17 10.83
C ARG A 371 -30.75 -9.75 12.17
N GLN A 372 -31.10 -10.72 13.01
CA GLN A 372 -31.62 -10.43 14.34
C GLN A 372 -30.62 -9.59 15.14
N TYR A 373 -29.35 -9.99 15.16
CA TYR A 373 -28.26 -9.25 15.80
C TYR A 373 -28.15 -7.81 15.27
N ALA A 374 -28.23 -7.63 13.94
CA ALA A 374 -28.19 -6.30 13.33
C ALA A 374 -29.31 -5.40 13.83
N GLN A 375 -30.54 -5.91 13.91
CA GLN A 375 -31.70 -5.17 14.39
C GLN A 375 -31.58 -4.82 15.89
N GLU A 376 -31.20 -5.78 16.73
CA GLU A 376 -31.08 -5.60 18.18
C GLU A 376 -29.96 -4.59 18.55
N ASN A 377 -28.93 -4.48 17.71
CA ASN A 377 -27.78 -3.61 17.95
C ASN A 377 -27.72 -2.38 17.03
N ASN A 378 -28.82 -2.06 16.32
CA ASN A 378 -28.98 -0.89 15.45
C ASN A 378 -27.96 -0.80 14.29
N PHE A 379 -27.48 -1.95 13.77
CA PHE A 379 -26.66 -1.97 12.57
C PHE A 379 -27.53 -1.86 11.31
N LYS A 380 -27.03 -1.11 10.31
CA LYS A 380 -27.58 -1.17 8.96
C LYS A 380 -27.29 -2.57 8.39
N PHE A 381 -28.27 -3.20 7.74
CA PHE A 381 -28.09 -4.50 7.09
C PHE A 381 -28.75 -4.52 5.72
N SER A 382 -28.31 -5.44 4.87
CA SER A 382 -28.91 -5.71 3.56
C SER A 382 -29.16 -7.21 3.43
N ALA A 383 -30.40 -7.59 3.15
CA ALA A 383 -30.73 -9.00 2.92
C ALA A 383 -30.19 -9.44 1.55
N ILE A 384 -29.26 -10.42 1.54
CA ILE A 384 -28.67 -10.94 0.29
C ILE A 384 -29.66 -11.79 -0.53
N ASP A 385 -30.69 -12.31 0.11
CA ASP A 385 -31.85 -13.00 -0.45
C ASP A 385 -33.09 -12.09 -0.49
N GLY A 386 -32.87 -10.78 -0.33
CA GLY A 386 -33.92 -9.74 -0.31
C GLY A 386 -34.35 -9.32 -1.71
N ILE A 387 -35.24 -8.30 -1.73
CA ILE A 387 -35.73 -7.68 -2.97
C ILE A 387 -34.62 -6.83 -3.58
N ASP A 388 -34.24 -7.11 -4.84
CA ASP A 388 -33.21 -6.35 -5.54
C ASP A 388 -33.72 -4.93 -5.86
N ILE A 389 -33.08 -3.92 -5.28
CA ILE A 389 -33.47 -2.51 -5.48
C ILE A 389 -33.27 -2.06 -6.94
N SER A 390 -32.45 -2.76 -7.71
CA SER A 390 -32.18 -2.42 -9.13
C SER A 390 -33.41 -2.53 -10.02
N ILE A 391 -34.36 -3.43 -9.66
CA ILE A 391 -35.59 -3.67 -10.42
C ILE A 391 -36.73 -2.73 -10.02
N LEU A 392 -36.61 -2.00 -8.91
CA LEU A 392 -37.68 -1.17 -8.39
C LEU A 392 -37.87 0.12 -9.20
N SER A 393 -39.12 0.63 -9.16
CA SER A 393 -39.47 1.86 -9.86
C SER A 393 -38.93 3.10 -9.14
N LEU A 394 -38.52 4.08 -9.94
CA LEU A 394 -37.95 5.32 -9.48
C LEU A 394 -38.60 6.49 -10.20
N ASN A 395 -38.85 7.60 -9.51
CA ASN A 395 -39.30 8.84 -10.15
C ASN A 395 -38.21 9.39 -11.10
N LYS A 396 -38.63 10.03 -12.18
CA LYS A 396 -37.72 10.77 -13.05
C LYS A 396 -37.08 11.93 -12.26
N ILE A 397 -35.76 12.03 -12.36
CA ILE A 397 -35.00 13.14 -11.76
C ILE A 397 -34.92 14.24 -12.82
N PRO A 398 -35.48 15.44 -12.56
CA PRO A 398 -35.34 16.56 -13.49
C PRO A 398 -33.89 17.08 -13.50
N ASN A 399 -33.52 17.82 -14.53
CA ASN A 399 -32.28 18.56 -14.55
C ASN A 399 -32.22 19.50 -13.35
N GLN A 400 -31.06 19.65 -12.77
CA GLN A 400 -30.79 20.49 -11.61
C GLN A 400 -29.98 21.71 -12.05
N THR A 401 -30.30 22.87 -11.53
CA THR A 401 -29.54 24.09 -11.83
C THR A 401 -28.27 24.16 -10.99
N TYR A 402 -27.15 24.55 -11.56
CA TYR A 402 -25.90 24.78 -10.85
C TYR A 402 -26.05 25.81 -9.74
N THR A 403 -25.56 25.49 -8.54
CA THR A 403 -25.66 26.34 -7.35
C THR A 403 -24.31 26.66 -6.70
N GLY A 404 -23.21 26.10 -7.22
CA GLY A 404 -21.89 26.14 -6.58
C GLY A 404 -21.74 25.22 -5.35
N LYS A 405 -22.81 24.54 -4.97
CA LYS A 405 -22.86 23.61 -3.81
C LYS A 405 -23.21 22.20 -4.31
N THR A 406 -22.97 21.21 -3.46
CA THR A 406 -23.41 19.83 -3.73
C THR A 406 -24.94 19.76 -3.88
N ILE A 407 -25.40 19.10 -4.93
CA ILE A 407 -26.81 18.96 -5.27
C ILE A 407 -27.26 17.52 -4.97
N LYS A 408 -28.35 17.39 -4.20
CA LYS A 408 -28.92 16.10 -3.79
C LYS A 408 -30.41 16.10 -4.10
N PRO A 409 -30.82 15.70 -5.33
CA PRO A 409 -32.21 15.67 -5.72
C PRO A 409 -33.02 14.68 -4.87
N LYS A 410 -34.26 14.99 -4.58
CA LYS A 410 -35.17 14.09 -3.88
C LYS A 410 -35.53 12.90 -4.76
N LEU A 411 -35.33 11.69 -4.22
CA LEU A 411 -35.73 10.44 -4.85
C LEU A 411 -37.03 9.90 -4.22
N THR A 412 -37.78 9.17 -5.03
CA THR A 412 -38.89 8.36 -4.57
C THR A 412 -38.78 6.98 -5.22
N ILE A 413 -38.48 5.98 -4.41
CA ILE A 413 -38.35 4.59 -4.85
C ILE A 413 -39.58 3.83 -4.37
N LYS A 414 -40.16 2.97 -5.20
CA LYS A 414 -41.36 2.22 -4.87
C LYS A 414 -41.18 0.73 -5.15
N ASP A 415 -41.64 -0.06 -4.16
CA ASP A 415 -41.90 -1.49 -4.27
C ASP A 415 -43.42 -1.69 -4.30
N GLY A 416 -44.00 -1.81 -5.50
CA GLY A 416 -45.43 -1.76 -5.67
C GLY A 416 -46.03 -0.45 -5.14
N ILE A 417 -46.89 -0.54 -4.13
CA ILE A 417 -47.53 0.63 -3.46
C ILE A 417 -46.66 1.22 -2.33
N LYS A 418 -45.68 0.46 -1.80
CA LYS A 418 -44.82 0.92 -0.72
C LYS A 418 -43.80 1.92 -1.26
N VAL A 419 -43.73 3.09 -0.63
CA VAL A 419 -42.60 4.02 -0.82
C VAL A 419 -41.50 3.63 0.15
N LEU A 420 -40.28 3.54 -0.34
CA LEU A 420 -39.10 3.16 0.46
C LEU A 420 -38.55 4.36 1.22
N ASP A 421 -38.06 4.12 2.43
CA ASP A 421 -37.48 5.12 3.31
C ASP A 421 -35.94 5.10 3.24
N GLU A 422 -35.34 6.29 3.03
CA GLU A 422 -33.88 6.46 3.11
C GLU A 422 -33.40 6.14 4.53
N ASP A 423 -32.22 5.55 4.66
CA ASP A 423 -31.61 5.05 5.89
C ASP A 423 -32.26 3.83 6.55
N ILE A 424 -33.45 3.40 6.06
CA ILE A 424 -34.13 2.17 6.51
C ILE A 424 -34.14 1.10 5.41
N ASP A 425 -34.55 1.45 4.21
CA ASP A 425 -34.69 0.55 3.06
C ASP A 425 -33.53 0.71 2.07
N TYR A 426 -32.92 1.89 2.01
CA TYR A 426 -31.77 2.18 1.13
C TYR A 426 -30.92 3.32 1.67
N ILE A 427 -29.69 3.42 1.15
CA ILE A 427 -28.78 4.56 1.36
C ILE A 427 -28.34 5.14 0.03
N LEU A 428 -28.01 6.45 0.04
CA LEU A 428 -27.56 7.19 -1.13
C LEU A 428 -26.10 7.61 -1.02
N SER A 429 -25.41 7.51 -2.13
CA SER A 429 -24.13 8.18 -2.34
C SER A 429 -24.15 8.92 -3.66
N TYR A 430 -23.34 9.99 -3.76
CA TYR A 430 -23.34 10.89 -4.89
C TYR A 430 -21.93 11.07 -5.43
N SER A 431 -21.80 11.15 -6.76
CA SER A 431 -20.56 11.54 -7.42
C SER A 431 -20.84 12.59 -8.50
N ASN A 432 -19.87 13.48 -8.71
CA ASN A 432 -19.92 14.59 -9.68
C ASN A 432 -21.14 15.54 -9.48
N ASN A 433 -21.66 15.64 -8.27
CA ASN A 433 -22.91 16.34 -7.97
C ASN A 433 -22.72 17.80 -7.52
N LYS A 434 -21.64 18.45 -7.98
CA LYS A 434 -21.34 19.85 -7.68
C LYS A 434 -21.19 20.69 -8.95
N GLU A 435 -20.46 20.19 -9.93
CA GLU A 435 -20.11 20.92 -11.15
C GLU A 435 -21.15 20.66 -12.26
N VAL A 436 -21.22 21.56 -13.24
CA VAL A 436 -22.06 21.40 -14.44
C VAL A 436 -21.66 20.11 -15.16
N GLY A 437 -22.63 19.31 -15.57
CA GLY A 437 -22.43 18.03 -16.25
C GLY A 437 -23.32 16.92 -15.70
N THR A 438 -22.94 15.68 -15.92
CA THR A 438 -23.70 14.50 -15.47
C THR A 438 -23.23 14.04 -14.09
N ALA A 439 -24.13 14.09 -13.14
CA ALA A 439 -23.95 13.56 -11.79
C ALA A 439 -24.55 12.15 -11.67
N THR A 440 -24.00 11.34 -10.76
CA THR A 440 -24.51 10.00 -10.50
C THR A 440 -24.99 9.89 -9.05
N ILE A 441 -26.11 9.24 -8.84
CA ILE A 441 -26.62 8.79 -7.55
C ILE A 441 -26.49 7.27 -7.53
N THR A 442 -25.79 6.75 -6.55
CA THR A 442 -25.73 5.31 -6.26
C THR A 442 -26.70 5.02 -5.12
N ILE A 443 -27.68 4.20 -5.40
CA ILE A 443 -28.72 3.74 -4.48
C ILE A 443 -28.33 2.33 -4.06
N LYS A 444 -28.07 2.09 -2.78
CA LYS A 444 -27.73 0.77 -2.23
C LYS A 444 -28.83 0.30 -1.31
N GLY A 445 -29.44 -0.85 -1.61
CA GLY A 445 -30.45 -1.49 -0.77
C GLY A 445 -29.89 -1.90 0.58
N ILE A 446 -30.69 -1.70 1.64
CA ILE A 446 -30.45 -2.15 3.02
C ILE A 446 -31.74 -2.72 3.60
N GLY A 447 -31.67 -3.30 4.80
CA GLY A 447 -32.84 -3.93 5.39
C GLY A 447 -33.34 -5.12 4.55
N ARG A 448 -34.60 -5.09 4.14
CA ARG A 448 -35.23 -6.10 3.27
C ARG A 448 -34.75 -6.03 1.81
N TYR A 449 -34.10 -4.93 1.43
CA TYR A 449 -33.66 -4.70 0.05
C TYR A 449 -32.16 -4.98 -0.10
N CYS A 450 -31.77 -5.46 -1.28
CA CYS A 450 -30.38 -5.75 -1.62
C CYS A 450 -30.00 -5.12 -2.98
N GLY A 451 -28.76 -5.30 -3.40
CA GLY A 451 -28.27 -4.82 -4.68
C GLY A 451 -28.00 -3.31 -4.70
N THR A 452 -27.70 -2.83 -5.90
CA THR A 452 -27.32 -1.42 -6.14
C THR A 452 -27.91 -0.95 -7.46
N LYS A 453 -28.45 0.28 -7.49
CA LYS A 453 -28.94 0.96 -8.68
C LYS A 453 -28.23 2.30 -8.84
N ASN A 454 -27.62 2.50 -10.02
CA ASN A 454 -27.06 3.79 -10.38
C ASN A 454 -28.05 4.54 -11.27
N VAL A 455 -28.29 5.81 -10.94
CA VAL A 455 -29.10 6.72 -11.75
C VAL A 455 -28.35 8.03 -11.92
N THR A 456 -28.57 8.66 -13.05
CA THR A 456 -27.89 9.92 -13.37
C THR A 456 -28.89 11.07 -13.43
N PHE A 457 -28.40 12.26 -13.14
CA PHE A 457 -29.10 13.52 -13.39
C PHE A 457 -28.11 14.55 -13.92
N LYS A 458 -28.64 15.58 -14.57
CA LYS A 458 -27.80 16.64 -15.14
C LYS A 458 -27.81 17.87 -14.25
N ILE A 459 -26.63 18.45 -14.06
CA ILE A 459 -26.46 19.79 -13.51
C ILE A 459 -26.20 20.71 -14.70
N VAL A 460 -27.12 21.63 -14.91
CA VAL A 460 -27.08 22.53 -16.04
C VAL A 460 -26.69 23.95 -15.61
N PRO A 461 -26.11 24.76 -16.49
CA PRO A 461 -25.81 26.14 -16.20
C PRO A 461 -27.04 26.90 -15.67
N ASN A 462 -26.81 27.87 -14.79
CA ASN A 462 -27.90 28.55 -14.09
C ASN A 462 -28.66 29.58 -14.95
N ASP A 463 -28.15 29.89 -16.13
CA ASP A 463 -28.64 30.92 -17.05
C ASP A 463 -29.24 30.37 -18.35
N ILE A 464 -29.42 29.04 -18.45
CA ILE A 464 -30.02 28.43 -19.65
C ILE A 464 -31.44 27.92 -19.44
N ASN A 465 -31.95 27.94 -18.21
CA ASN A 465 -33.28 27.45 -17.89
C ASN A 465 -34.35 28.22 -18.66
N LEU A 466 -35.23 27.49 -19.35
CA LEU A 466 -36.25 28.02 -20.25
C LEU A 466 -35.68 28.80 -21.46
N HIS A 467 -34.39 28.75 -21.73
CA HIS A 467 -33.82 29.34 -22.93
C HIS A 467 -34.16 28.47 -24.15
N TRP A 468 -34.47 29.08 -25.27
CA TRP A 468 -34.88 28.35 -26.51
C TRP A 468 -33.86 27.30 -26.97
N ALA A 469 -32.56 27.49 -26.68
CA ALA A 469 -31.48 26.57 -27.01
C ALA A 469 -31.10 25.64 -25.86
N GLU A 470 -31.82 25.60 -24.73
CA GLU A 470 -31.47 24.83 -23.55
C GLU A 470 -31.05 23.40 -23.84
N ASN A 471 -31.87 22.64 -24.57
CA ASN A 471 -31.62 21.24 -24.91
C ASN A 471 -30.36 21.07 -25.77
N THR A 472 -30.13 21.96 -26.72
CA THR A 472 -28.95 21.93 -27.61
C THR A 472 -27.68 22.24 -26.82
N ILE A 473 -27.73 23.21 -25.91
CA ILE A 473 -26.62 23.58 -25.04
C ILE A 473 -26.24 22.39 -24.14
N ILE A 474 -27.23 21.74 -23.50
CA ILE A 474 -27.01 20.56 -22.66
C ILE A 474 -26.38 19.42 -23.46
N ASP A 475 -26.88 19.13 -24.69
CA ASP A 475 -26.31 18.08 -25.55
C ASP A 475 -24.84 18.36 -25.90
N PHE A 476 -24.50 19.62 -26.20
CA PHE A 476 -23.13 20.01 -26.51
C PHE A 476 -22.18 19.94 -25.32
N ILE A 477 -22.68 20.28 -24.14
CA ILE A 477 -21.90 20.12 -22.88
C ILE A 477 -21.67 18.64 -22.60
N ASP A 478 -22.68 17.79 -22.74
CA ASP A 478 -22.59 16.35 -22.49
C ASP A 478 -21.60 15.65 -23.43
N LYS A 479 -21.56 16.09 -24.68
CA LYS A 479 -20.60 15.58 -25.68
C LYS A 479 -19.19 16.15 -25.51
N GLY A 480 -19.00 17.10 -24.60
CA GLY A 480 -17.71 17.76 -24.38
C GLY A 480 -17.29 18.71 -25.48
N TYR A 481 -18.22 19.15 -26.33
CA TYR A 481 -17.93 20.08 -27.42
C TYR A 481 -17.73 21.51 -26.95
N ILE A 482 -18.46 21.91 -25.91
CA ILE A 482 -18.39 23.23 -25.27
C ILE A 482 -18.55 23.09 -23.74
N ASN A 483 -17.94 23.99 -23.01
CA ASN A 483 -18.12 24.09 -21.56
C ASN A 483 -18.79 25.42 -21.19
N GLY A 484 -19.44 25.46 -20.00
CA GLY A 484 -19.81 26.68 -19.34
C GLY A 484 -18.59 27.39 -18.74
N TYR A 485 -18.83 28.55 -18.10
CA TYR A 485 -17.83 29.28 -17.35
C TYR A 485 -17.70 28.75 -15.93
N SER A 486 -16.58 29.05 -15.27
CA SER A 486 -16.29 28.60 -13.89
C SER A 486 -17.27 29.13 -12.83
N ASP A 487 -18.05 30.16 -13.16
CA ASP A 487 -19.11 30.70 -12.31
C ASP A 487 -20.47 29.96 -12.45
N GLY A 488 -20.50 28.89 -13.28
CA GLY A 488 -21.69 28.07 -13.52
C GLY A 488 -22.64 28.64 -14.54
N THR A 489 -22.27 29.72 -15.27
CA THR A 489 -23.06 30.29 -16.37
C THR A 489 -22.64 29.70 -17.70
N PHE A 490 -23.51 29.74 -18.69
CA PHE A 490 -23.21 29.46 -20.10
C PHE A 490 -23.11 30.74 -20.91
N ARG A 491 -23.84 31.79 -20.51
CA ARG A 491 -23.99 33.09 -21.20
C ARG A 491 -24.54 32.94 -22.59
N PRO A 492 -25.73 32.34 -22.77
CA PRO A 492 -26.26 31.93 -24.07
C PRO A 492 -26.43 33.09 -25.04
N ASN A 493 -26.78 34.28 -24.54
CA ASN A 493 -27.03 35.50 -25.34
C ASN A 493 -25.76 36.35 -25.58
N ASN A 494 -24.61 35.97 -25.00
CA ASN A 494 -23.38 36.68 -25.29
C ASN A 494 -22.83 36.28 -26.66
N SER A 495 -22.23 37.22 -27.40
CA SER A 495 -21.49 36.90 -28.61
C SER A 495 -20.36 35.93 -28.32
N ILE A 496 -20.17 34.99 -29.25
CA ILE A 496 -19.06 34.04 -29.22
C ILE A 496 -17.87 34.60 -29.99
N THR A 497 -16.65 34.44 -29.43
CA THR A 497 -15.44 34.86 -30.15
C THR A 497 -15.05 33.86 -31.24
N ARG A 498 -14.26 34.31 -32.21
CA ARG A 498 -13.71 33.46 -33.27
C ARG A 498 -12.91 32.29 -32.70
N ALA A 499 -12.11 32.52 -31.69
CA ALA A 499 -11.32 31.46 -31.03
C ALA A 499 -12.20 30.44 -30.27
N GLU A 500 -13.24 30.91 -29.55
CA GLU A 500 -14.20 30.00 -28.88
C GLU A 500 -14.96 29.15 -29.92
N PHE A 501 -15.40 29.72 -31.02
CA PHE A 501 -16.09 28.99 -32.07
C PHE A 501 -15.21 27.90 -32.68
N VAL A 502 -13.96 28.23 -33.03
CA VAL A 502 -12.97 27.28 -33.53
C VAL A 502 -12.75 26.10 -32.57
N LYS A 503 -12.67 26.35 -31.28
CA LYS A 503 -12.54 25.29 -30.28
C LYS A 503 -13.72 24.33 -30.31
N ILE A 504 -14.94 24.83 -30.42
CA ILE A 504 -16.14 23.98 -30.52
C ILE A 504 -16.09 23.12 -31.79
N VAL A 505 -15.71 23.71 -32.92
CA VAL A 505 -15.57 22.98 -34.19
C VAL A 505 -14.51 21.88 -34.07
N ASN A 506 -13.32 22.19 -33.52
CA ASN A 506 -12.28 21.18 -33.34
C ASN A 506 -12.77 20.01 -32.48
N ASN A 507 -13.42 20.28 -31.38
CA ASN A 507 -13.97 19.26 -30.47
C ASN A 507 -15.05 18.43 -31.16
N MET A 508 -15.96 19.06 -31.89
CA MET A 508 -17.10 18.39 -32.57
C MET A 508 -16.65 17.48 -33.71
N PHE A 509 -15.70 17.93 -34.53
CA PHE A 509 -15.21 17.17 -35.66
C PHE A 509 -13.96 16.32 -35.38
N GLY A 510 -13.44 16.37 -34.15
CA GLY A 510 -12.31 15.56 -33.72
C GLY A 510 -10.97 15.98 -34.35
N TYR A 511 -10.82 17.26 -34.72
CA TYR A 511 -9.55 17.76 -35.23
C TYR A 511 -8.53 17.90 -34.12
N THR A 512 -7.33 17.34 -34.31
CA THR A 512 -6.26 17.32 -33.26
C THR A 512 -4.88 17.68 -33.78
N SER A 513 -4.69 17.71 -35.11
CA SER A 513 -3.38 17.94 -35.75
C SER A 513 -3.00 19.41 -35.70
N VAL A 514 -1.99 19.77 -34.92
CA VAL A 514 -1.48 21.14 -34.80
C VAL A 514 -0.65 21.51 -36.02
N GLY A 515 -0.89 22.72 -36.56
CA GLY A 515 -0.15 23.31 -37.69
C GLY A 515 0.65 24.54 -37.29
N SER A 516 1.25 25.21 -38.29
CA SER A 516 1.86 26.53 -38.08
C SER A 516 0.77 27.62 -38.06
N VAL A 517 0.98 28.64 -37.24
CA VAL A 517 0.08 29.80 -37.14
C VAL A 517 0.73 30.99 -37.82
N PRO A 518 0.15 31.46 -38.97
CA PRO A 518 0.73 32.57 -39.73
C PRO A 518 0.35 33.97 -39.19
N PHE A 519 -0.44 34.02 -38.10
CA PHE A 519 -1.04 35.28 -37.61
C PHE A 519 -0.26 35.86 -36.44
N ASN A 520 0.04 37.17 -36.52
CA ASN A 520 0.83 37.87 -35.52
C ASN A 520 0.08 38.13 -34.18
N ASP A 521 -1.26 38.12 -34.24
CA ASP A 521 -2.14 38.35 -33.10
C ASP A 521 -2.57 37.07 -32.36
N VAL A 522 -2.09 35.90 -32.82
CA VAL A 522 -2.28 34.61 -32.14
C VAL A 522 -1.05 34.28 -31.31
N ILE A 523 -1.06 34.72 -30.05
CA ILE A 523 0.08 34.71 -29.14
C ILE A 523 0.36 33.26 -28.67
N SER A 524 1.61 32.81 -28.80
CA SER A 524 2.06 31.54 -28.25
C SER A 524 1.85 31.49 -26.73
N GLY A 525 1.22 30.39 -26.24
CA GLY A 525 0.86 30.23 -24.83
C GLY A 525 -0.53 30.76 -24.45
N ALA A 526 -1.23 31.47 -25.33
CA ALA A 526 -2.63 31.81 -25.12
C ALA A 526 -3.50 30.52 -25.18
N TRP A 527 -4.60 30.49 -24.45
CA TRP A 527 -5.49 29.31 -24.36
C TRP A 527 -6.02 28.84 -25.72
N TYR A 528 -6.13 29.75 -26.67
CA TYR A 528 -6.66 29.49 -28.03
C TYR A 528 -5.59 29.12 -29.05
N TYR A 529 -4.29 29.24 -28.73
CA TYR A 529 -3.20 29.08 -29.71
C TYR A 529 -3.27 27.74 -30.45
N ASN A 530 -3.39 26.64 -29.71
CA ASN A 530 -3.44 25.31 -30.28
C ASN A 530 -4.74 25.09 -31.09
N ASP A 531 -5.87 25.61 -30.62
CA ASP A 531 -7.15 25.47 -31.31
C ASP A 531 -7.11 26.20 -32.67
N VAL A 532 -6.53 27.39 -32.73
CA VAL A 532 -6.33 28.12 -33.98
C VAL A 532 -5.35 27.39 -34.90
N ALA A 533 -4.25 26.87 -34.38
CA ALA A 533 -3.25 26.11 -35.13
C ALA A 533 -3.86 24.84 -35.77
N ILE A 534 -4.71 24.13 -35.02
CA ILE A 534 -5.46 22.96 -35.49
C ILE A 534 -6.41 23.34 -36.62
N ALA A 535 -7.17 24.42 -36.45
CA ALA A 535 -8.16 24.87 -37.41
C ALA A 535 -7.54 25.32 -38.74
N VAL A 536 -6.41 26.02 -38.66
CA VAL A 536 -5.61 26.40 -39.86
C VAL A 536 -5.07 25.16 -40.55
N LYS A 537 -4.55 24.20 -39.81
CA LYS A 537 -4.07 22.92 -40.38
C LYS A 537 -5.17 22.10 -41.01
N ALA A 538 -6.36 22.09 -40.39
CA ALA A 538 -7.55 21.44 -40.95
C ALA A 538 -8.12 22.15 -42.19
N GLY A 539 -7.70 23.39 -42.46
CA GLY A 539 -8.02 24.14 -43.66
C GLY A 539 -9.43 24.75 -43.71
N TYR A 540 -10.17 24.73 -42.58
CA TYR A 540 -11.55 25.22 -42.57
C TYR A 540 -11.66 26.71 -42.18
N ILE A 541 -10.58 27.34 -41.71
CA ILE A 541 -10.59 28.75 -41.34
C ILE A 541 -9.36 29.50 -41.85
N ASN A 542 -9.57 30.76 -42.19
CA ASN A 542 -8.52 31.72 -42.55
C ASN A 542 -8.54 32.93 -41.60
N GLY A 543 -7.45 33.71 -41.59
CA GLY A 543 -7.41 35.00 -40.95
C GLY A 543 -8.37 36.01 -41.58
N LYS A 544 -8.56 37.15 -40.94
CA LYS A 544 -9.21 38.32 -41.53
C LYS A 544 -8.36 38.92 -42.66
N ASN A 545 -7.03 38.73 -42.56
CA ASN A 545 -6.05 39.00 -43.62
C ASN A 545 -4.86 38.02 -43.42
N ALA A 546 -3.76 38.21 -44.15
CA ALA A 546 -2.60 37.35 -44.14
C ALA A 546 -1.89 37.26 -42.77
N THR A 547 -2.01 38.28 -41.94
CA THR A 547 -1.26 38.38 -40.65
C THR A 547 -2.15 38.51 -39.42
N THR A 548 -3.47 38.60 -39.57
CA THR A 548 -4.42 38.83 -38.47
C THR A 548 -5.52 37.79 -38.44
N PHE A 549 -5.69 37.10 -37.33
CA PHE A 549 -6.78 36.16 -37.09
C PHE A 549 -7.96 36.79 -36.35
N ALA A 550 -7.69 37.71 -35.44
CA ALA A 550 -8.64 38.35 -34.52
C ALA A 550 -9.31 37.34 -33.57
N PRO A 551 -8.55 36.64 -32.69
CA PRO A 551 -9.08 35.54 -31.90
C PRO A 551 -10.18 35.96 -30.92
N ASN A 552 -10.12 37.16 -30.40
CA ASN A 552 -11.05 37.70 -29.40
C ASN A 552 -12.22 38.49 -30.02
N ASP A 553 -12.22 38.71 -31.33
CA ASP A 553 -13.34 39.36 -31.98
C ASP A 553 -14.55 38.44 -32.07
N PRO A 554 -15.77 38.94 -31.91
CA PRO A 554 -16.96 38.16 -32.17
C PRO A 554 -16.97 37.64 -33.63
N ILE A 555 -17.47 36.40 -33.81
CA ILE A 555 -17.64 35.83 -35.16
C ILE A 555 -19.01 36.18 -35.72
N THR A 556 -19.03 36.52 -37.01
CA THR A 556 -20.28 36.88 -37.73
C THR A 556 -20.95 35.64 -38.34
N ARG A 557 -22.26 35.77 -38.62
CA ARG A 557 -23.07 34.70 -39.23
C ARG A 557 -22.50 34.26 -40.59
N GLN A 558 -22.06 35.18 -41.44
CA GLN A 558 -21.43 34.86 -42.74
C GLN A 558 -20.05 34.16 -42.58
N GLU A 559 -19.30 34.48 -41.55
CA GLU A 559 -18.02 33.80 -41.25
C GLU A 559 -18.26 32.37 -40.81
N VAL A 560 -19.28 32.14 -39.97
CA VAL A 560 -19.69 30.78 -39.55
C VAL A 560 -20.20 29.99 -40.77
N ALA A 561 -21.02 30.58 -41.64
CA ALA A 561 -21.47 29.93 -42.85
C ALA A 561 -20.29 29.44 -43.71
N LYS A 562 -19.25 30.29 -43.87
CA LYS A 562 -18.04 29.88 -44.59
C LYS A 562 -17.33 28.69 -43.92
N ILE A 563 -17.20 28.67 -42.60
CA ILE A 563 -16.56 27.58 -41.89
C ILE A 563 -17.34 26.27 -42.11
N LEU A 564 -18.65 26.29 -41.87
CA LEU A 564 -19.50 25.10 -41.98
C LEU A 564 -19.54 24.54 -43.40
N THR A 565 -19.74 25.38 -44.40
CA THR A 565 -19.75 24.96 -45.82
C THR A 565 -18.38 24.50 -46.30
N THR A 566 -17.28 25.09 -45.78
CA THR A 566 -15.92 24.60 -46.10
C THR A 566 -15.71 23.18 -45.54
N ILE A 567 -16.09 22.93 -44.30
CA ILE A 567 -15.95 21.61 -43.67
C ILE A 567 -16.79 20.56 -44.41
N MET A 568 -18.02 20.94 -44.79
CA MET A 568 -19.00 20.03 -45.42
C MET A 568 -18.93 20.00 -46.95
N ASN A 569 -18.07 20.81 -47.56
CA ASN A 569 -17.88 20.96 -49.00
C ASN A 569 -19.18 21.30 -49.74
N ASN A 570 -19.99 22.20 -49.21
CA ASN A 570 -21.35 22.54 -49.65
C ASN A 570 -21.48 24.01 -50.13
N SER A 571 -20.46 24.59 -50.78
CA SER A 571 -20.58 25.95 -51.34
C SER A 571 -21.45 25.96 -52.60
N ASP A 572 -22.39 26.92 -52.68
CA ASP A 572 -23.23 27.15 -53.86
C ASP A 572 -22.85 28.48 -54.53
N THR A 573 -23.00 28.56 -55.84
CA THR A 573 -22.67 29.76 -56.65
C THR A 573 -23.89 30.44 -57.20
N ASN A 574 -25.11 29.91 -57.03
CA ASN A 574 -26.29 30.42 -57.67
C ASN A 574 -26.87 31.71 -57.05
N HIS A 575 -26.61 31.98 -55.76
CA HIS A 575 -27.05 33.14 -55.01
C HIS A 575 -28.57 33.42 -54.97
N ASP A 576 -29.41 32.53 -55.44
CA ASP A 576 -30.87 32.72 -55.50
C ASP A 576 -31.53 32.72 -54.12
N LYS A 577 -30.99 31.94 -53.21
CA LYS A 577 -31.49 31.83 -51.81
C LYS A 577 -31.28 33.12 -51.03
N LEU A 578 -30.21 33.88 -51.32
CA LEU A 578 -29.97 35.20 -50.67
C LEU A 578 -31.10 36.17 -50.98
N ASN A 579 -31.66 36.12 -52.20
CA ASN A 579 -32.74 37.01 -52.63
C ASN A 579 -34.05 36.74 -51.87
N THR A 580 -34.18 35.64 -51.15
CA THR A 580 -35.37 35.33 -50.33
C THR A 580 -35.37 36.09 -49.01
N PHE A 581 -34.24 36.69 -48.60
CA PHE A 581 -34.11 37.47 -47.38
C PHE A 581 -34.06 38.96 -47.68
N LYS A 582 -34.69 39.76 -46.82
CA LYS A 582 -34.78 41.22 -46.99
C LYS A 582 -33.40 41.90 -47.02
N ASP A 583 -32.44 41.36 -46.33
CA ASP A 583 -31.09 41.87 -46.18
C ASP A 583 -30.01 40.96 -46.79
N GLY A 584 -30.39 40.01 -47.63
CA GLY A 584 -29.47 39.08 -48.28
C GLY A 584 -28.34 39.79 -49.05
N ASN A 585 -28.65 40.96 -49.63
CA ASN A 585 -27.68 41.82 -50.31
C ASN A 585 -26.59 42.42 -49.39
N ASN A 586 -26.76 42.38 -48.07
CA ASN A 586 -25.76 42.80 -47.11
C ASN A 586 -24.67 41.73 -46.89
N THR A 587 -24.80 40.56 -47.55
CA THR A 587 -23.78 39.52 -47.54
C THR A 587 -22.55 40.00 -48.33
N ALA A 588 -21.38 39.94 -47.68
CA ALA A 588 -20.14 40.33 -48.34
C ALA A 588 -19.87 39.44 -49.58
N ASP A 589 -19.31 39.98 -50.65
CA ASP A 589 -19.09 39.24 -51.92
C ASP A 589 -18.31 37.94 -51.72
N TRP A 590 -17.29 37.95 -50.85
CA TRP A 590 -16.51 36.75 -50.55
C TRP A 590 -17.31 35.66 -49.83
N ALA A 591 -18.43 36.00 -49.21
CA ALA A 591 -19.24 35.09 -48.40
C ALA A 591 -20.48 34.54 -49.13
N LYS A 592 -20.89 35.14 -50.25
CA LYS A 592 -22.16 34.81 -50.94
C LYS A 592 -22.32 33.33 -51.19
N SER A 593 -21.37 32.68 -51.84
CA SER A 593 -21.44 31.24 -52.17
C SER A 593 -21.47 30.35 -50.93
N TYR A 594 -20.78 30.74 -49.85
CA TYR A 594 -20.77 30.00 -48.61
C TYR A 594 -22.10 30.16 -47.85
N VAL A 595 -22.66 31.34 -47.84
CA VAL A 595 -23.95 31.64 -47.21
C VAL A 595 -25.07 30.92 -47.94
N GLU A 596 -25.10 30.92 -49.30
CA GLU A 596 -26.02 30.14 -50.10
C GLU A 596 -25.94 28.66 -49.77
N GLY A 597 -24.75 28.08 -49.80
CA GLY A 597 -24.53 26.68 -49.45
C GLY A 597 -25.01 26.34 -48.02
N ALA A 598 -24.78 27.26 -47.05
CA ALA A 598 -25.24 27.09 -45.67
C ALA A 598 -26.78 27.15 -45.55
N ILE A 599 -27.44 27.98 -46.34
CA ILE A 599 -28.92 28.07 -46.38
C ILE A 599 -29.48 26.80 -47.03
N GLU A 600 -28.95 26.37 -48.18
CA GLU A 600 -29.38 25.18 -48.90
C GLU A 600 -29.24 23.92 -48.03
N ALA A 601 -28.12 23.80 -47.31
CA ALA A 601 -27.88 22.69 -46.40
C ALA A 601 -28.65 22.80 -45.08
N GLY A 602 -29.40 23.90 -44.85
CA GLY A 602 -30.16 24.11 -43.61
C GLY A 602 -29.34 24.50 -42.39
N TYR A 603 -28.05 24.82 -42.54
CA TYR A 603 -27.16 25.22 -41.40
C TYR A 603 -27.49 26.64 -40.95
N LEU A 604 -27.87 27.51 -41.87
CA LEU A 604 -28.19 28.92 -41.62
C LEU A 604 -29.64 29.22 -42.00
N ASN A 605 -30.42 29.77 -41.09
CA ASN A 605 -31.78 30.21 -41.31
C ASN A 605 -31.91 31.69 -40.99
N GLY A 606 -32.89 32.36 -41.59
CA GLY A 606 -33.25 33.73 -41.23
C GLY A 606 -34.02 33.83 -39.91
N ASP A 607 -34.24 35.07 -39.48
CA ASP A 607 -35.07 35.37 -38.34
C ASP A 607 -36.58 35.36 -38.71
N THR A 608 -37.43 35.54 -37.71
CA THR A 608 -38.90 35.58 -37.86
C THR A 608 -39.37 36.77 -38.68
N GLU A 609 -38.53 37.79 -38.85
CA GLU A 609 -38.83 39.00 -39.63
C GLU A 609 -38.40 38.87 -41.10
N GLY A 610 -37.74 37.78 -41.47
CA GLY A 610 -37.25 37.49 -42.82
C GLY A 610 -35.90 38.11 -43.12
N ASN A 611 -35.07 38.42 -42.12
CA ASN A 611 -33.70 38.87 -42.32
C ASN A 611 -32.74 37.72 -42.10
N LEU A 612 -31.63 37.72 -42.79
CA LEU A 612 -30.54 36.77 -42.66
C LEU A 612 -29.48 37.23 -41.65
N ASN A 613 -29.33 38.53 -41.51
CA ASN A 613 -28.36 39.20 -40.64
C ASN A 613 -26.89 38.74 -40.85
N PRO A 614 -26.39 38.71 -42.10
CA PRO A 614 -25.13 38.03 -42.43
C PRO A 614 -23.90 38.62 -41.73
N THR A 615 -23.89 39.93 -41.48
CA THR A 615 -22.77 40.65 -40.81
C THR A 615 -22.94 40.74 -39.31
N SER A 616 -24.05 40.28 -38.77
CA SER A 616 -24.29 40.29 -37.31
C SER A 616 -23.45 39.22 -36.61
N ASN A 617 -22.96 39.56 -35.41
CA ASN A 617 -22.28 38.61 -34.53
C ASN A 617 -23.27 37.56 -34.04
N ILE A 618 -22.81 36.31 -33.96
CA ILE A 618 -23.65 35.24 -33.38
C ILE A 618 -23.46 35.14 -31.89
N THR A 619 -24.51 34.72 -31.20
CA THR A 619 -24.46 34.38 -29.80
C THR A 619 -23.92 32.97 -29.59
N ARG A 620 -23.53 32.65 -28.36
CA ARG A 620 -23.10 31.29 -27.99
C ARG A 620 -24.21 30.26 -28.21
N ALA A 621 -25.46 30.61 -27.92
CA ALA A 621 -26.62 29.77 -28.21
C ALA A 621 -26.85 29.54 -29.70
N GLU A 622 -26.74 30.57 -30.52
CA GLU A 622 -26.83 30.46 -31.97
C GLU A 622 -25.70 29.58 -32.54
N ALA A 623 -24.47 29.74 -32.03
CA ALA A 623 -23.32 28.95 -32.43
C ALA A 623 -23.55 27.44 -32.27
N VAL A 624 -23.98 26.99 -31.06
CA VAL A 624 -24.25 25.56 -30.81
C VAL A 624 -25.44 25.07 -31.61
N THR A 625 -26.44 25.93 -31.86
CA THR A 625 -27.62 25.57 -32.64
C THR A 625 -27.30 25.43 -34.15
N MET A 626 -26.48 26.32 -34.70
CA MET A 626 -26.00 26.19 -36.08
C MET A 626 -25.17 24.93 -36.27
N LEU A 627 -24.23 24.66 -35.34
CA LEU A 627 -23.41 23.44 -35.34
C LEU A 627 -24.25 22.16 -35.17
N SER A 628 -25.33 22.19 -34.37
CA SER A 628 -26.20 21.02 -34.18
C SER A 628 -26.95 20.57 -35.44
N ARG A 629 -27.08 21.43 -36.45
CA ARG A 629 -27.70 21.14 -37.74
C ARG A 629 -26.74 20.47 -38.73
N VAL A 630 -25.43 20.51 -38.42
CA VAL A 630 -24.39 19.86 -39.21
C VAL A 630 -24.26 18.42 -38.72
N LYS A 631 -24.74 17.45 -39.51
CA LYS A 631 -24.71 16.03 -39.20
C LYS A 631 -23.65 15.29 -40.00
#